data_14e69dc4b5fbca587e5b90775fc20d40
#
_entry.id   14e69dc4b5fbca587e5b90775fc20d40
#
_cell.length_a   1.000
_cell.length_b   1.000
_cell.length_c   1.000
_cell.angle_alpha   90.00
_cell.angle_beta   90.00
_cell.angle_gamma   90.00
#
_symmetry.space_group_name_H-M   'P 1'
#
loop_
_entity.id
_entity.type
_entity.pdbx_description
1 polymer ?
#
loop_
_entity_poly.entity_id
_entity_poly.type
_entity_poly.pdbx_seq_one_letter_code
_entity_poly.pdbx_strand_id
1 'polypeptide(L)'
;MLSREYLVKQKQCCGNGCLMCPYLPRHNKGSINLNLNIGYACQNMQLSNLGKGKRVTMNRSCIKRTFKEKGIDYISEISLKNCYDLEKLIHWNEENGIKFFRLSSDLIPWASEIDLETLPDIKEMKEVLSRAGNYALSVGQRLTSHPGQFNVLCSPTPRVVERCITDLSIHGIIFDWLNQPRSPYAKINIHLGGAYG
;
A
#
# COMPACT_ATOMS: atom_id res chain seq x y z
N MET A 1 7.67 15.78 -28.73
CA MET A 1 6.32 15.21 -28.41
C MET A 1 5.35 15.73 -29.46
N LEU A 2 4.55 14.86 -30.07
CA LEU A 2 3.59 15.28 -31.11
C LEU A 2 2.43 16.07 -30.44
N SER A 3 2.00 17.18 -31.08
CA SER A 3 0.90 17.97 -30.54
C SER A 3 -0.43 17.19 -30.61
N ARG A 4 -1.36 17.49 -29.72
CA ARG A 4 -2.71 16.91 -29.76
C ARG A 4 -3.40 17.15 -31.09
N GLU A 5 -3.23 18.33 -31.66
CA GLU A 5 -3.78 18.71 -32.96
C GLU A 5 -3.25 17.85 -34.11
N TYR A 6 -1.94 17.58 -34.09
CA TYR A 6 -1.33 16.67 -35.06
C TYR A 6 -1.93 15.26 -34.95
N LEU A 7 -2.03 14.74 -33.70
CA LEU A 7 -2.60 13.41 -33.47
C LEU A 7 -4.06 13.31 -33.91
N VAL A 8 -4.88 14.37 -33.72
CA VAL A 8 -6.27 14.41 -34.15
C VAL A 8 -6.37 14.39 -35.67
N LYS A 9 -5.48 15.08 -36.39
CA LYS A 9 -5.44 15.09 -37.87
C LYS A 9 -5.17 13.70 -38.47
N GLN A 10 -4.50 12.82 -37.73
CA GLN A 10 -4.21 11.45 -38.20
C GLN A 10 -5.46 10.55 -38.28
N LYS A 11 -6.58 10.94 -37.69
CA LYS A 11 -7.86 10.21 -37.64
C LYS A 11 -7.80 8.77 -37.10
N GLN A 12 -6.65 8.34 -36.62
CA GLN A 12 -6.46 7.01 -36.02
C GLN A 12 -5.34 7.02 -34.98
N CYS A 13 -5.45 6.17 -33.98
CA CYS A 13 -4.39 5.98 -32.98
C CYS A 13 -3.17 5.29 -33.63
N CYS A 14 -1.97 5.83 -33.40
CA CYS A 14 -0.73 5.25 -33.93
C CYS A 14 -0.23 4.01 -33.17
N GLY A 15 -0.81 3.70 -32.00
CA GLY A 15 -0.42 2.55 -31.18
C GLY A 15 0.83 2.76 -30.31
N ASN A 16 1.38 3.97 -30.25
CA ASN A 16 2.68 4.24 -29.59
C ASN A 16 2.60 4.50 -28.06
N GLY A 17 1.51 4.15 -27.41
CA GLY A 17 1.41 4.28 -25.96
C GLY A 17 1.36 5.72 -25.42
N CYS A 18 0.96 6.71 -26.22
CA CYS A 18 0.95 8.12 -25.83
C CYS A 18 0.03 8.37 -24.63
N LEU A 19 0.54 9.00 -23.57
CA LEU A 19 -0.26 9.41 -22.40
C LEU A 19 -1.38 10.39 -22.77
N MET A 20 -1.15 11.22 -23.78
CA MET A 20 -2.07 12.26 -24.28
C MET A 20 -2.85 11.83 -25.51
N CYS A 21 -3.01 10.52 -25.74
CA CYS A 21 -3.74 10.02 -26.91
C CYS A 21 -5.17 10.58 -26.96
N PRO A 22 -5.59 11.27 -28.04
CA PRO A 22 -6.93 11.83 -28.15
C PRO A 22 -8.01 10.80 -28.53
N TYR A 23 -7.60 9.58 -28.86
CA TYR A 23 -8.51 8.52 -29.33
C TYR A 23 -8.93 7.56 -28.22
N LEU A 24 -10.19 7.10 -28.30
CA LEU A 24 -10.76 6.06 -27.45
C LEU A 24 -11.32 4.93 -28.33
N PRO A 25 -10.97 3.66 -28.05
CA PRO A 25 -9.98 3.25 -27.06
C PRO A 25 -8.55 3.65 -27.45
N ARG A 26 -7.72 3.98 -26.48
CA ARG A 26 -6.31 4.34 -26.70
C ARG A 26 -5.54 3.14 -27.26
N HIS A 27 -4.54 3.41 -28.11
CA HIS A 27 -3.60 2.40 -28.62
C HIS A 27 -4.23 1.30 -29.48
N ASN A 28 -5.18 1.66 -30.32
CA ASN A 28 -6.01 0.75 -31.12
C ASN A 28 -5.28 0.09 -32.32
N LYS A 29 -3.94 0.00 -32.33
CA LYS A 29 -3.22 -0.88 -33.26
C LYS A 29 -3.13 -2.28 -32.66
N GLY A 30 -4.10 -3.10 -33.01
CA GLY A 30 -4.27 -4.42 -32.42
C GLY A 30 -5.00 -4.33 -31.07
N SER A 31 -5.79 -5.30 -30.77
CA SER A 31 -6.49 -5.43 -29.48
C SER A 31 -5.47 -5.53 -28.35
N ILE A 32 -4.97 -4.39 -27.84
CA ILE A 32 -4.39 -4.37 -26.52
C ILE A 32 -5.59 -4.56 -25.58
N ASN A 33 -5.80 -5.80 -25.18
CA ASN A 33 -6.58 -6.11 -24.00
C ASN A 33 -5.82 -5.44 -22.84
N LEU A 34 -6.16 -4.18 -22.57
CA LEU A 34 -5.77 -3.53 -21.33
C LEU A 34 -6.60 -4.22 -20.24
N ASN A 35 -6.10 -5.39 -19.80
CA ASN A 35 -6.48 -5.91 -18.50
C ASN A 35 -5.96 -4.91 -17.46
N LEU A 36 -6.70 -3.82 -17.30
CA LEU A 36 -6.42 -2.83 -16.28
C LEU A 36 -6.76 -3.46 -14.95
N ASN A 37 -5.73 -3.86 -14.22
CA ASN A 37 -5.90 -4.25 -12.84
C ASN A 37 -6.28 -3.01 -12.04
N ILE A 38 -7.56 -2.86 -11.76
CA ILE A 38 -8.09 -1.80 -10.91
C ILE A 38 -7.88 -2.21 -9.46
N GLY A 39 -7.56 -1.25 -8.63
CA GLY A 39 -7.37 -1.43 -7.20
C GLY A 39 -7.73 -0.20 -6.39
N TYR A 40 -7.58 -0.30 -5.09
CA TYR A 40 -7.81 0.80 -4.16
C TYR A 40 -6.71 0.88 -3.10
N ALA A 41 -6.78 1.92 -2.28
CA ALA A 41 -5.79 2.19 -1.26
C ALA A 41 -6.38 2.15 0.15
N CYS A 42 -5.66 1.53 1.06
CA CYS A 42 -5.80 1.61 2.51
C CYS A 42 -7.13 1.13 3.07
N GLN A 43 -8.28 1.57 2.54
CA GLN A 43 -9.58 1.34 3.16
C GLN A 43 -10.60 0.79 2.18
N ASN A 44 -11.14 -0.37 2.49
CA ASN A 44 -12.31 -0.90 1.80
C ASN A 44 -13.56 -0.26 2.41
N MET A 45 -14.19 0.64 1.65
CA MET A 45 -15.35 1.40 2.14
C MET A 45 -16.56 0.51 2.42
N GLN A 46 -16.74 -0.57 1.68
CA GLN A 46 -17.85 -1.50 1.90
C GLN A 46 -17.71 -2.25 3.21
N LEU A 47 -16.51 -2.79 3.49
CA LEU A 47 -16.27 -3.57 4.71
C LEU A 47 -16.02 -2.69 5.94
N SER A 48 -15.43 -1.51 5.77
CA SER A 48 -15.16 -0.59 6.86
C SER A 48 -16.41 0.10 7.41
N ASN A 49 -17.49 0.18 6.61
CA ASN A 49 -18.77 0.78 7.01
C ASN A 49 -19.76 -0.24 7.60
N LEU A 50 -19.37 -1.49 7.74
CA LEU A 50 -20.17 -2.48 8.46
C LEU A 50 -20.34 -2.08 9.92
N GLY A 51 -21.48 -2.44 10.51
CA GLY A 51 -21.80 -2.11 11.90
C GLY A 51 -20.77 -2.59 12.92
N LYS A 52 -20.86 -2.07 14.14
CA LYS A 52 -19.95 -2.39 15.25
C LYS A 52 -19.78 -3.92 15.41
N GLY A 53 -18.54 -4.38 15.49
CA GLY A 53 -18.19 -5.80 15.59
C GLY A 53 -18.08 -6.56 14.27
N LYS A 54 -18.56 -5.99 13.15
CA LYS A 54 -18.43 -6.60 11.80
C LYS A 54 -17.43 -5.86 10.91
N ARG A 55 -16.98 -4.69 11.33
CA ARG A 55 -16.07 -3.84 10.58
C ARG A 55 -14.73 -4.55 10.35
N VAL A 56 -14.29 -4.58 9.08
CA VAL A 56 -12.96 -5.06 8.68
C VAL A 56 -12.12 -3.86 8.24
N THR A 57 -10.99 -3.66 8.89
CA THR A 57 -10.06 -2.57 8.59
C THR A 57 -8.67 -2.89 9.12
N MET A 58 -7.64 -2.58 8.34
CA MET A 58 -6.24 -2.67 8.75
C MET A 58 -5.68 -1.33 9.26
N ASN A 59 -6.55 -0.34 9.54
CA ASN A 59 -6.17 1.03 9.89
C ASN A 59 -6.49 1.37 11.36
N ARG A 60 -6.53 0.36 12.25
CA ARG A 60 -6.66 0.66 13.68
C ARG A 60 -5.38 1.29 14.16
N SER A 61 -5.54 2.39 14.87
CA SER A 61 -4.43 3.13 15.46
C SER A 61 -4.87 3.74 16.80
N CYS A 62 -3.95 4.38 17.49
CA CYS A 62 -4.24 5.11 18.70
C CYS A 62 -3.38 6.37 18.81
N ILE A 63 -3.87 7.35 19.55
CA ILE A 63 -3.14 8.58 19.87
C ILE A 63 -2.03 8.30 20.88
N LYS A 64 -1.02 9.16 20.93
CA LYS A 64 0.15 9.03 21.84
C LYS A 64 -0.22 8.88 23.31
N ARG A 65 -1.30 9.58 23.78
CA ARG A 65 -1.79 9.43 25.14
C ARG A 65 -2.23 8.00 25.44
N THR A 66 -3.03 7.41 24.56
CA THR A 66 -3.51 6.03 24.70
C THR A 66 -2.34 5.02 24.67
N PHE A 67 -1.34 5.24 23.81
CA PHE A 67 -0.14 4.41 23.79
C PHE A 67 0.60 4.47 25.14
N LYS A 68 0.79 5.68 25.69
CA LYS A 68 1.44 5.85 27.01
C LYS A 68 0.67 5.21 28.16
N GLU A 69 -0.68 5.26 28.10
CA GLU A 69 -1.54 4.71 29.14
C GLU A 69 -1.66 3.18 29.09
N LYS A 70 -1.73 2.60 27.89
CA LYS A 70 -2.00 1.17 27.67
C LYS A 70 -0.78 0.34 27.32
N GLY A 71 0.32 0.97 26.95
CA GLY A 71 1.59 0.31 26.67
C GLY A 71 1.63 -0.49 25.37
N ILE A 72 2.66 -1.33 25.29
CA ILE A 72 3.00 -2.12 24.10
C ILE A 72 1.99 -3.25 23.83
N ASP A 73 1.39 -3.80 24.88
CA ASP A 73 0.40 -4.87 24.78
C ASP A 73 -0.80 -4.43 23.94
N TYR A 74 -1.27 -3.19 24.14
CA TYR A 74 -2.35 -2.63 23.35
C TYR A 74 -1.97 -2.38 21.89
N ILE A 75 -0.73 -1.95 21.66
CA ILE A 75 -0.22 -1.80 20.28
C ILE A 75 -0.15 -3.17 19.60
N SER A 76 0.33 -4.21 20.31
CA SER A 76 0.35 -5.57 19.81
C SER A 76 -1.04 -6.06 19.43
N GLU A 77 -2.02 -5.91 20.33
CA GLU A 77 -3.41 -6.33 20.10
C GLU A 77 -4.03 -5.69 18.86
N ILE A 78 -3.92 -4.35 18.70
CA ILE A 78 -4.50 -3.66 17.55
C ILE A 78 -3.76 -3.96 16.25
N SER A 79 -2.43 -4.17 16.31
CA SER A 79 -1.61 -4.57 15.16
C SER A 79 -1.96 -5.97 14.68
N LEU A 80 -2.10 -6.93 15.58
CA LEU A 80 -2.53 -8.28 15.25
C LEU A 80 -3.92 -8.27 14.58
N LYS A 81 -4.88 -7.50 15.12
CA LYS A 81 -6.19 -7.31 14.50
C LYS A 81 -6.09 -6.70 13.10
N ASN A 82 -5.18 -5.76 12.88
CA ASN A 82 -4.92 -5.19 11.56
C ASN A 82 -4.37 -6.23 10.59
N CYS A 83 -3.46 -7.10 11.04
CA CYS A 83 -2.90 -8.19 10.23
C CYS A 83 -3.99 -9.20 9.79
N TYR A 84 -4.83 -9.64 10.72
CA TYR A 84 -5.96 -10.52 10.39
C TYR A 84 -6.97 -9.88 9.44
N ASP A 85 -7.25 -8.58 9.62
CA ASP A 85 -8.18 -7.89 8.72
C ASP A 85 -7.54 -7.61 7.37
N LEU A 86 -6.22 -7.43 7.27
CA LEU A 86 -5.51 -7.41 5.99
C LEU A 86 -5.69 -8.74 5.23
N GLU A 87 -5.52 -9.88 5.91
CA GLU A 87 -5.74 -11.21 5.32
C GLU A 87 -7.18 -11.31 4.74
N LYS A 88 -8.20 -10.91 5.51
CA LYS A 88 -9.60 -10.87 5.05
C LYS A 88 -9.81 -9.94 3.86
N LEU A 89 -9.17 -8.76 3.86
CA LEU A 89 -9.26 -7.80 2.76
C LEU A 89 -8.66 -8.37 1.47
N ILE A 90 -7.54 -9.10 1.55
CA ILE A 90 -6.92 -9.74 0.41
C ILE A 90 -7.82 -10.83 -0.18
N HIS A 91 -8.46 -11.65 0.66
CA HIS A 91 -9.44 -12.65 0.20
C HIS A 91 -10.66 -11.98 -0.44
N TRP A 92 -11.24 -10.99 0.20
CA TRP A 92 -12.37 -10.23 -0.34
C TRP A 92 -12.04 -9.59 -1.69
N ASN A 93 -10.83 -9.04 -1.83
CA ASN A 93 -10.39 -8.46 -3.10
C ASN A 93 -10.40 -9.49 -4.23
N GLU A 94 -9.91 -10.71 -3.97
CA GLU A 94 -9.92 -11.78 -4.97
C GLU A 94 -11.34 -12.15 -5.38
N GLU A 95 -12.24 -12.33 -4.42
CA GLU A 95 -13.66 -12.62 -4.65
C GLU A 95 -14.38 -11.54 -5.47
N ASN A 96 -13.89 -10.30 -5.41
CA ASN A 96 -14.45 -9.14 -6.12
C ASN A 96 -13.61 -8.71 -7.34
N GLY A 97 -12.67 -9.54 -7.80
CA GLY A 97 -11.88 -9.29 -9.01
C GLY A 97 -10.88 -8.13 -8.88
N ILE A 98 -10.52 -7.72 -7.67
CA ILE A 98 -9.59 -6.63 -7.41
C ILE A 98 -8.17 -7.20 -7.31
N LYS A 99 -7.31 -6.86 -8.28
CA LYS A 99 -5.95 -7.41 -8.40
C LYS A 99 -4.85 -6.44 -7.98
N PHE A 100 -5.19 -5.27 -7.47
CA PHE A 100 -4.23 -4.28 -6.99
C PHE A 100 -4.70 -3.67 -5.67
N PHE A 101 -3.83 -3.74 -4.65
CA PHE A 101 -4.14 -3.21 -3.33
C PHE A 101 -2.96 -2.46 -2.73
N ARG A 102 -3.19 -1.23 -2.28
CA ARG A 102 -2.20 -0.43 -1.55
C ARG A 102 -2.44 -0.52 -0.05
N LEU A 103 -1.49 -1.09 0.67
CA LEU A 103 -1.53 -1.23 2.12
C LEU A 103 -1.52 0.13 2.83
N SER A 104 -2.07 0.15 4.03
CA SER A 104 -1.98 1.31 4.93
C SER A 104 -0.56 1.50 5.44
N SER A 105 -0.18 2.75 5.68
CA SER A 105 1.04 3.09 6.42
C SER A 105 0.99 2.66 7.89
N ASP A 106 -0.21 2.52 8.47
CA ASP A 106 -0.43 2.28 9.89
C ASP A 106 -0.83 0.82 10.19
N LEU A 107 -0.35 -0.15 9.40
CA LEU A 107 -0.63 -1.57 9.67
C LEU A 107 -0.19 -1.97 11.09
N ILE A 108 0.99 -1.49 11.50
CA ILE A 108 1.50 -1.58 12.86
C ILE A 108 1.65 -0.15 13.39
N PRO A 109 0.73 0.35 14.22
CA PRO A 109 0.83 1.68 14.79
C PRO A 109 2.10 1.87 15.61
N TRP A 110 2.68 3.06 15.53
CA TRP A 110 3.91 3.42 16.27
C TRP A 110 5.15 2.57 15.92
N ALA A 111 5.13 1.81 14.83
CA ALA A 111 6.21 0.91 14.44
C ALA A 111 7.60 1.58 14.39
N SER A 112 7.69 2.85 14.01
CA SER A 112 8.96 3.59 13.98
C SER A 112 9.46 4.07 15.36
N GLU A 113 8.63 3.95 16.40
CA GLU A 113 9.00 4.36 17.78
C GLU A 113 9.20 3.17 18.72
N ILE A 114 9.05 1.93 18.23
CA ILE A 114 9.18 0.70 19.03
C ILE A 114 10.08 -0.31 18.33
N ASP A 115 10.67 -1.21 19.11
CA ASP A 115 11.28 -2.42 18.54
C ASP A 115 10.17 -3.44 18.28
N LEU A 116 9.96 -3.79 17.01
CA LEU A 116 8.90 -4.72 16.60
C LEU A 116 9.03 -6.11 17.22
N GLU A 117 10.25 -6.56 17.51
CA GLU A 117 10.48 -7.87 18.13
C GLU A 117 10.03 -7.92 19.60
N THR A 118 9.75 -6.75 20.21
CA THR A 118 9.23 -6.68 21.59
C THR A 118 7.70 -6.80 21.67
N LEU A 119 7.00 -6.80 20.53
CA LEU A 119 5.55 -6.98 20.50
C LEU A 119 5.17 -8.40 20.96
N PRO A 120 4.31 -8.57 21.97
CA PRO A 120 3.89 -9.89 22.45
C PRO A 120 3.40 -10.84 21.37
N ASP A 121 2.64 -10.33 20.39
CA ASP A 121 2.02 -11.14 19.33
C ASP A 121 2.84 -11.15 18.03
N ILE A 122 4.11 -10.74 18.05
CA ILE A 122 4.94 -10.57 16.84
C ILE A 122 5.05 -11.85 16.01
N LYS A 123 5.17 -13.00 16.66
CA LYS A 123 5.25 -14.29 15.98
C LYS A 123 3.99 -14.57 15.18
N GLU A 124 2.83 -14.39 15.79
CA GLU A 124 1.53 -14.60 15.15
C GLU A 124 1.30 -13.58 14.01
N MET A 125 1.69 -12.31 14.20
CA MET A 125 1.63 -11.30 13.14
C MET A 125 2.44 -11.73 11.90
N LYS A 126 3.69 -12.22 12.10
CA LYS A 126 4.53 -12.72 11.01
C LYS A 126 3.87 -13.89 10.27
N GLU A 127 3.28 -14.83 11.01
CA GLU A 127 2.57 -15.98 10.44
C GLU A 127 1.35 -15.56 9.61
N VAL A 128 0.51 -14.64 10.13
CA VAL A 128 -0.66 -14.12 9.45
C VAL A 128 -0.25 -13.36 8.18
N LEU A 129 0.74 -12.49 8.27
CA LEU A 129 1.23 -11.73 7.13
C LEU A 129 1.84 -12.64 6.06
N SER A 130 2.60 -13.66 6.46
CA SER A 130 3.15 -14.65 5.53
C SER A 130 2.05 -15.40 4.77
N ARG A 131 0.98 -15.84 5.43
CA ARG A 131 -0.17 -16.48 4.77
C ARG A 131 -0.86 -15.51 3.81
N ALA A 132 -1.15 -14.29 4.28
CA ALA A 132 -1.81 -13.25 3.50
C ALA A 132 -1.03 -12.90 2.22
N GLY A 133 0.28 -12.71 2.35
CA GLY A 133 1.16 -12.38 1.24
C GLY A 133 1.32 -13.53 0.23
N ASN A 134 1.50 -14.77 0.72
CA ASN A 134 1.55 -15.96 -0.13
C ASN A 134 0.24 -16.16 -0.91
N TYR A 135 -0.90 -15.94 -0.26
CA TYR A 135 -2.19 -15.99 -0.95
C TYR A 135 -2.30 -14.90 -2.01
N ALA A 136 -1.93 -13.65 -1.70
CA ALA A 136 -1.94 -12.57 -2.68
C ALA A 136 -1.09 -12.90 -3.92
N LEU A 137 0.11 -13.47 -3.71
CA LEU A 137 0.98 -13.91 -4.81
C LEU A 137 0.36 -15.04 -5.64
N SER A 138 -0.24 -16.04 -4.98
CA SER A 138 -0.85 -17.20 -5.66
C SER A 138 -2.00 -16.83 -6.58
N VAL A 139 -2.75 -15.77 -6.23
CA VAL A 139 -3.89 -15.28 -7.02
C VAL A 139 -3.55 -14.08 -7.91
N GLY A 140 -2.27 -13.70 -7.97
CA GLY A 140 -1.80 -12.57 -8.80
C GLY A 140 -2.29 -11.20 -8.32
N GLN A 141 -2.62 -11.06 -7.02
CA GLN A 141 -2.98 -9.78 -6.42
C GLN A 141 -1.71 -9.03 -6.04
N ARG A 142 -1.53 -7.84 -6.63
CA ARG A 142 -0.37 -6.99 -6.40
C ARG A 142 -0.55 -6.15 -5.15
N LEU A 143 0.40 -6.23 -4.23
CA LEU A 143 0.48 -5.40 -3.04
C LEU A 143 1.50 -4.28 -3.21
N THR A 144 1.17 -3.09 -2.74
CA THR A 144 2.08 -1.94 -2.66
C THR A 144 1.90 -1.23 -1.32
N SER A 145 2.84 -0.37 -0.96
CA SER A 145 2.76 0.46 0.23
C SER A 145 3.00 1.93 -0.10
N HIS A 146 2.54 2.81 0.77
CA HIS A 146 2.77 4.24 0.68
C HIS A 146 2.98 4.79 2.09
N PRO A 147 4.23 5.05 2.49
CA PRO A 147 4.55 5.73 3.73
C PRO A 147 3.87 7.09 3.84
N GLY A 148 3.72 7.58 5.04
CA GLY A 148 3.09 8.88 5.29
C GLY A 148 3.79 10.02 4.53
N GLN A 149 3.04 11.07 4.23
CA GLN A 149 3.50 12.23 3.45
C GLN A 149 4.68 13.00 4.07
N PHE A 150 5.00 12.73 5.32
CA PHE A 150 6.11 13.36 6.03
C PHE A 150 7.47 12.66 5.80
N ASN A 151 7.48 11.58 5.01
CA ASN A 151 8.70 10.88 4.61
C ASN A 151 9.39 11.62 3.46
N VAL A 152 10.17 12.65 3.80
CA VAL A 152 10.86 13.54 2.88
C VAL A 152 12.36 13.25 2.90
N LEU A 153 12.82 12.32 2.05
CA LEU A 153 14.24 11.92 1.98
C LEU A 153 15.17 13.05 1.49
N CYS A 154 14.63 14.03 0.77
CA CYS A 154 15.42 15.21 0.31
C CYS A 154 15.48 16.34 1.34
N SER A 155 15.09 16.11 2.60
CA SER A 155 15.19 17.13 3.65
C SER A 155 16.63 17.52 3.91
N PRO A 156 16.94 18.84 4.03
CA PRO A 156 18.26 19.30 4.42
C PRO A 156 18.58 19.00 5.91
N THR A 157 17.60 18.55 6.69
CA THR A 157 17.75 18.24 8.11
C THR A 157 18.04 16.75 8.30
N PRO A 158 19.27 16.36 8.75
CA PRO A 158 19.66 14.95 8.88
C PRO A 158 18.68 14.13 9.72
N ARG A 159 18.21 14.66 10.85
CA ARG A 159 17.24 13.99 11.73
C ARG A 159 15.92 13.62 11.02
N VAL A 160 15.49 14.44 10.04
CA VAL A 160 14.30 14.13 9.25
C VAL A 160 14.59 12.96 8.33
N VAL A 161 15.74 12.94 7.67
CA VAL A 161 16.16 11.85 6.79
C VAL A 161 16.29 10.54 7.56
N GLU A 162 16.91 10.55 8.75
CA GLU A 162 17.04 9.37 9.62
C GLU A 162 15.67 8.77 9.98
N ARG A 163 14.71 9.62 10.35
CA ARG A 163 13.33 9.18 10.61
C ARG A 163 12.66 8.58 9.38
N CYS A 164 12.86 9.19 8.21
CA CYS A 164 12.35 8.65 6.96
C CYS A 164 12.95 7.27 6.66
N ILE A 165 14.24 7.08 6.86
CA ILE A 165 14.92 5.80 6.67
C ILE A 165 14.33 4.75 7.62
N THR A 166 14.12 5.09 8.89
CA THR A 166 13.48 4.19 9.86
C THR A 166 12.09 3.77 9.41
N ASP A 167 11.23 4.72 9.04
CA ASP A 167 9.86 4.44 8.60
C ASP A 167 9.83 3.58 7.32
N LEU A 168 10.67 3.92 6.33
CA LEU A 168 10.81 3.13 5.11
C LEU A 168 11.31 1.71 5.37
N SER A 169 12.23 1.55 6.34
CA SER A 169 12.73 0.24 6.75
C SER A 169 11.63 -0.63 7.36
N ILE A 170 10.72 -0.05 8.16
CA ILE A 170 9.54 -0.76 8.68
C ILE A 170 8.64 -1.27 7.54
N HIS A 171 8.39 -0.43 6.53
CA HIS A 171 7.63 -0.87 5.34
C HIS A 171 8.33 -2.03 4.62
N GLY A 172 9.65 -1.99 4.51
CA GLY A 172 10.45 -3.08 3.95
C GLY A 172 10.30 -4.38 4.75
N ILE A 173 10.41 -4.31 6.08
CA ILE A 173 10.23 -5.45 6.99
C ILE A 173 8.83 -6.07 6.84
N ILE A 174 7.78 -5.25 6.78
CA ILE A 174 6.41 -5.73 6.57
C ILE A 174 6.28 -6.46 5.23
N PHE A 175 6.92 -5.95 4.17
CA PHE A 175 6.93 -6.62 2.85
C PHE A 175 7.71 -7.93 2.87
N ASP A 176 8.81 -8.02 3.63
CA ASP A 176 9.53 -9.29 3.84
C ASP A 176 8.63 -10.30 4.58
N TRP A 177 7.88 -9.89 5.61
CA TRP A 177 6.92 -10.77 6.31
C TRP A 177 5.76 -11.21 5.42
N LEU A 178 5.35 -10.36 4.46
CA LEU A 178 4.37 -10.71 3.43
C LEU A 178 4.96 -11.57 2.29
N ASN A 179 6.22 -11.98 2.37
CA ASN A 179 6.94 -12.72 1.32
C ASN A 179 6.89 -12.06 -0.06
N GLN A 180 6.80 -10.73 -0.10
CA GLN A 180 6.74 -10.02 -1.36
C GLN A 180 8.12 -9.98 -2.04
N PRO A 181 8.19 -10.16 -3.37
CA PRO A 181 9.46 -10.18 -4.07
C PRO A 181 10.12 -8.79 -4.02
N ARG A 182 11.44 -8.76 -3.80
CA ARG A 182 12.25 -7.54 -3.90
C ARG A 182 12.45 -7.15 -5.37
N SER A 183 11.39 -6.69 -6.00
CA SER A 183 11.34 -6.37 -7.43
C SER A 183 10.44 -5.16 -7.68
N PRO A 184 10.42 -4.59 -8.90
CA PRO A 184 9.49 -3.53 -9.28
C PRO A 184 8.00 -3.89 -9.15
N TYR A 185 7.67 -5.15 -8.91
CA TYR A 185 6.30 -5.61 -8.68
C TYR A 185 5.77 -5.15 -7.32
N ALA A 186 6.54 -5.34 -6.25
CA ALA A 186 6.23 -4.88 -4.90
C ALA A 186 6.89 -3.50 -4.67
N LYS A 187 6.10 -2.44 -4.53
CA LYS A 187 6.62 -1.07 -4.46
C LYS A 187 6.23 -0.37 -3.17
N ILE A 188 7.20 0.36 -2.62
CA ILE A 188 6.98 1.40 -1.62
C ILE A 188 7.01 2.73 -2.36
N ASN A 189 5.87 3.41 -2.44
CA ASN A 189 5.75 4.70 -3.14
C ASN A 189 5.99 5.82 -2.13
N ILE A 190 6.90 6.73 -2.42
CA ILE A 190 7.26 7.85 -1.54
C ILE A 190 6.93 9.20 -2.18
N HIS A 191 6.72 10.21 -1.35
CA HIS A 191 6.65 11.60 -1.81
C HIS A 191 8.06 12.13 -2.10
N LEU A 192 8.22 12.82 -3.25
CA LEU A 192 9.52 13.35 -3.69
C LEU A 192 9.74 14.73 -3.14
N GLY A 193 9.18 15.31 -2.32
CA GLY A 193 9.49 16.70 -2.20
C GLY A 193 9.28 17.37 -0.88
N GLY A 194 9.99 18.45 -0.72
CA GLY A 194 9.80 19.54 0.20
C GLY A 194 10.15 20.83 -0.53
N ALA A 195 9.44 21.92 -0.27
CA ALA A 195 9.85 23.23 -0.71
C ALA A 195 10.94 23.74 0.25
N TYR A 196 12.18 23.67 -0.18
CA TYR A 196 13.33 24.22 0.53
C TYR A 196 13.82 25.42 -0.28
N GLY A 197 13.43 26.61 0.14
CA GLY A 197 13.92 27.88 -0.41
C GLY A 197 15.16 28.37 0.30
#